data_90688e5cac5b34dc4cd98568d31d7fc5
#
_entry.id   90688e5cac5b34dc4cd98568d31d7fc5
#
_cell.length_a   1.000
_cell.length_b   1.000
_cell.length_c   1.000
_cell.angle_alpha   90.00
_cell.angle_beta   90.00
_cell.angle_gamma   90.00
#
_symmetry.space_group_name_H-M   'P 1'
#
loop_
_entity.id
_entity.type
_entity.pdbx_description
1 polymer ?
#
loop_
_entity_poly.entity_id
_entity_poly.type
_entity_poly.pdbx_seq_one_letter_code
_entity_poly.pdbx_strand_id
1 'polypeptide(L)'
;MNSLRKISVLFLFLTLTHFASAQRNRQNTPARVGRNSNEMKEVLGSLSEATMRATCQIRDGKRNLVLGTVVSTDGWLVTKHSEIKGAKDLKCTFGDGLTFTPKVVSVDEGYDLALLKIEVEGLTSATSTEQADDIEVGQIVVSFDENGKVLSMGLITAMPRKFSLRERPVDPGRGFLGVSCRPSEEGLVVRTVNERSGAKRAGLKAGDIITKLEDKEVANTAAMIEILDEHKPEEIIQISVNRGGEILELEATLGALPNAQTDRSDKWGGGPFSERRFNFPKVIPHDSVIRPEQCGGPLLNSDGEVIGVNIARAVRVATYAVPMQEIKEFVKEGQSSLKVN
;
A
#
# COMPACT_ATOMS: atom_id res chain seq x y z
N MET A 1 -4.02 63.23 -38.53
CA MET A 1 -3.41 61.89 -38.53
C MET A 1 -2.40 61.61 -37.39
N ASN A 2 -1.99 62.63 -36.60
CA ASN A 2 -0.96 62.41 -35.55
C ASN A 2 -1.48 62.18 -34.11
N SER A 3 -2.77 62.36 -33.84
CA SER A 3 -3.31 62.11 -32.49
C SER A 3 -3.68 60.67 -32.17
N LEU A 4 -4.12 59.94 -33.15
CA LEU A 4 -4.48 58.46 -33.00
C LEU A 4 -3.27 57.57 -32.75
N ARG A 5 -2.09 57.93 -33.27
CA ARG A 5 -0.86 57.14 -33.01
C ARG A 5 -0.32 57.30 -31.59
N LYS A 6 -0.54 58.45 -30.93
CA LYS A 6 -0.09 58.68 -29.54
C LYS A 6 -0.96 57.93 -28.51
N ILE A 7 -2.24 57.75 -28.80
CA ILE A 7 -3.16 57.00 -27.91
C ILE A 7 -2.86 55.49 -27.96
N SER A 8 -2.56 54.91 -29.14
CA SER A 8 -2.22 53.49 -29.26
C SER A 8 -0.91 53.13 -28.55
N VAL A 9 0.10 54.00 -28.55
CA VAL A 9 1.36 53.73 -27.84
C VAL A 9 1.18 53.87 -26.33
N LEU A 10 0.32 54.74 -25.85
CA LEU A 10 0.03 54.91 -24.42
C LEU A 10 -0.74 53.69 -23.86
N PHE A 11 -1.68 53.12 -24.62
CA PHE A 11 -2.41 51.91 -24.24
C PHE A 11 -1.50 50.69 -24.23
N LEU A 12 -0.55 50.58 -25.15
CA LEU A 12 0.40 49.47 -25.20
C LEU A 12 1.38 49.50 -24.01
N PHE A 13 1.81 50.67 -23.56
CA PHE A 13 2.66 50.82 -22.36
C PHE A 13 1.89 50.54 -21.07
N LEU A 14 0.63 50.89 -20.94
CA LEU A 14 -0.21 50.58 -19.76
C LEU A 14 -0.48 49.07 -19.64
N THR A 15 -0.70 48.37 -20.76
CA THR A 15 -0.90 46.91 -20.73
C THR A 15 0.39 46.15 -20.40
N LEU A 16 1.55 46.64 -20.88
CA LEU A 16 2.86 46.03 -20.55
C LEU A 16 3.25 46.24 -19.08
N THR A 17 2.93 47.37 -18.48
CA THR A 17 3.22 47.60 -17.05
C THR A 17 2.32 46.79 -16.14
N HIS A 18 1.06 46.54 -16.50
CA HIS A 18 0.18 45.64 -15.73
C HIS A 18 0.58 44.19 -15.87
N PHE A 19 1.09 43.73 -17.01
CA PHE A 19 1.61 42.38 -17.18
C PHE A 19 2.91 42.20 -16.39
N ALA A 20 3.81 43.19 -16.37
CA ALA A 20 5.05 43.13 -15.60
C ALA A 20 4.81 43.13 -14.07
N SER A 21 3.80 43.89 -13.60
CA SER A 21 3.44 43.89 -12.17
C SER A 21 2.73 42.60 -11.74
N ALA A 22 1.93 41.97 -12.61
CA ALA A 22 1.32 40.66 -12.36
C ALA A 22 2.37 39.52 -12.30
N GLN A 23 3.44 39.61 -13.10
CA GLN A 23 4.56 38.64 -13.01
C GLN A 23 5.45 38.92 -11.79
N ARG A 24 5.67 40.14 -11.36
CA ARG A 24 6.43 40.40 -10.12
C ARG A 24 5.70 39.96 -8.86
N ASN A 25 4.37 40.03 -8.82
CA ASN A 25 3.60 39.53 -7.67
C ASN A 25 3.59 38.02 -7.56
N ARG A 26 3.88 37.27 -8.65
CA ARG A 26 4.05 35.80 -8.56
C ARG A 26 5.37 35.38 -7.93
N GLN A 27 6.40 36.20 -7.94
CA GLN A 27 7.70 35.89 -7.35
C GLN A 27 7.77 36.12 -5.83
N ASN A 28 6.81 36.84 -5.24
CA ASN A 28 6.75 37.13 -3.80
C ASN A 28 5.59 36.41 -3.08
N THR A 29 4.94 35.44 -3.71
CA THR A 29 4.04 34.57 -2.95
C THR A 29 4.92 33.67 -2.07
N PRO A 30 4.80 33.74 -0.74
CA PRO A 30 5.58 32.86 0.13
C PRO A 30 5.35 31.42 -0.33
N ALA A 31 6.43 30.65 -0.42
CA ALA A 31 6.34 29.25 -0.78
C ALA A 31 5.27 28.61 0.12
N ARG A 32 4.22 28.03 -0.49
CA ARG A 32 3.20 27.33 0.29
C ARG A 32 3.88 26.19 1.01
N VAL A 33 3.94 26.26 2.32
CA VAL A 33 4.41 25.16 3.15
C VAL A 33 3.49 23.99 2.90
N GLY A 34 3.99 22.99 2.17
CA GLY A 34 3.24 21.78 1.88
C GLY A 34 3.35 20.79 3.03
N ARG A 35 2.40 19.90 3.15
CA ARG A 35 2.34 18.84 4.20
C ARG A 35 3.63 18.04 4.35
N ASN A 36 4.36 17.80 3.27
CA ASN A 36 5.64 17.10 3.26
C ASN A 36 6.83 18.03 2.94
N SER A 37 6.68 19.34 3.20
CA SER A 37 7.78 20.31 3.05
C SER A 37 8.87 20.06 4.10
N ASN A 38 10.06 20.60 3.84
CA ASN A 38 11.17 20.47 4.79
C ASN A 38 10.87 21.16 6.12
N GLU A 39 10.18 22.31 6.08
CA GLU A 39 9.79 23.06 7.27
C GLU A 39 8.83 22.24 8.16
N MET A 40 7.86 21.54 7.56
CA MET A 40 6.96 20.67 8.30
C MET A 40 7.69 19.46 8.86
N LYS A 41 8.63 18.88 8.11
CA LYS A 41 9.44 17.76 8.59
C LYS A 41 10.35 18.14 9.75
N GLU A 42 10.85 19.35 9.77
CA GLU A 42 11.65 19.89 10.88
C GLU A 42 10.82 20.02 12.16
N VAL A 43 9.60 20.57 12.06
CA VAL A 43 8.66 20.66 13.20
C VAL A 43 8.33 19.29 13.76
N LEU A 44 8.12 18.29 12.90
CA LEU A 44 7.79 16.91 13.30
C LEU A 44 9.01 16.13 13.81
N GLY A 45 10.22 16.62 13.58
CA GLY A 45 11.47 15.96 14.00
C GLY A 45 11.54 15.73 15.50
N SER A 46 10.91 16.59 16.31
CA SER A 46 10.86 16.43 17.77
C SER A 46 10.08 15.18 18.23
N LEU A 47 9.18 14.65 17.40
CA LEU A 47 8.44 13.42 17.67
C LEU A 47 9.28 12.15 17.40
N SER A 48 10.44 12.30 16.75
CA SER A 48 11.22 11.16 16.25
C SER A 48 12.08 10.47 17.30
N GLU A 49 12.41 11.11 18.43
CA GLU A 49 13.48 10.68 19.31
C GLU A 49 13.21 9.30 19.96
N ALA A 50 11.99 9.04 20.39
CA ALA A 50 11.60 7.73 20.92
C ALA A 50 11.48 6.68 19.82
N THR A 51 11.01 7.08 18.63
CA THR A 51 10.70 6.18 17.51
C THR A 51 11.95 5.77 16.74
N MET A 52 12.95 6.64 16.65
CA MET A 52 14.24 6.36 16.02
C MET A 52 14.91 5.13 16.62
N ARG A 53 14.89 5.01 17.94
CA ARG A 53 15.48 3.86 18.66
C ARG A 53 14.65 2.59 18.55
N ALA A 54 13.37 2.72 18.19
CA ALA A 54 12.45 1.59 18.00
C ALA A 54 12.32 1.15 16.54
N THR A 55 13.11 1.72 15.62
CA THR A 55 13.08 1.42 14.20
C THR A 55 14.44 0.94 13.71
N CYS A 56 14.47 -0.09 12.86
CA CYS A 56 15.68 -0.56 12.20
C CYS A 56 15.48 -0.73 10.70
N GLN A 57 16.57 -0.66 9.93
CA GLN A 57 16.61 -1.05 8.53
C GLN A 57 16.92 -2.53 8.42
N ILE A 58 16.04 -3.31 7.81
CA ILE A 58 16.28 -4.73 7.51
C ILE A 58 16.91 -4.83 6.12
N ARG A 59 17.96 -5.65 6.03
CA ARG A 59 18.81 -5.80 4.85
C ARG A 59 19.01 -7.26 4.49
N ASP A 60 19.31 -7.53 3.21
CA ASP A 60 19.92 -8.78 2.73
C ASP A 60 21.34 -8.45 2.25
N GLY A 61 22.33 -8.73 3.07
CA GLY A 61 23.70 -8.27 2.88
C GLY A 61 23.78 -6.74 2.80
N LYS A 62 24.08 -6.19 1.61
CA LYS A 62 24.17 -4.73 1.39
C LYS A 62 22.87 -4.09 0.91
N ARG A 63 21.88 -4.89 0.52
CA ARG A 63 20.61 -4.40 -0.04
C ARG A 63 19.61 -4.08 1.05
N ASN A 64 19.10 -2.86 1.09
CA ASN A 64 17.98 -2.50 1.94
C ASN A 64 16.72 -3.21 1.42
N LEU A 65 15.98 -3.86 2.30
CA LEU A 65 14.73 -4.53 1.99
C LEU A 65 13.53 -3.73 2.49
N VAL A 66 13.46 -3.51 3.81
CA VAL A 66 12.27 -2.99 4.47
C VAL A 66 12.65 -2.47 5.85
N LEU A 67 11.81 -1.65 6.48
CA LEU A 67 12.00 -1.26 7.88
C LEU A 67 11.48 -2.36 8.82
N GLY A 68 11.92 -2.30 10.07
CA GLY A 68 11.42 -3.12 11.17
C GLY A 68 11.10 -2.26 12.37
N THR A 69 10.09 -2.65 13.13
CA THR A 69 9.65 -2.00 14.36
C THR A 69 9.99 -2.88 15.56
N VAL A 70 10.73 -2.34 16.53
CA VAL A 70 11.02 -3.02 17.81
C VAL A 70 9.75 -3.01 18.65
N VAL A 71 9.28 -4.18 19.06
CA VAL A 71 8.04 -4.34 19.84
C VAL A 71 8.29 -4.76 21.30
N SER A 72 9.53 -5.07 21.64
CA SER A 72 9.93 -5.42 23.01
C SER A 72 11.40 -5.09 23.27
N THR A 73 11.72 -4.77 24.52
CA THR A 73 13.07 -4.35 24.95
C THR A 73 14.10 -5.47 24.90
N ASP A 74 13.66 -6.72 24.81
CA ASP A 74 14.49 -7.93 24.75
C ASP A 74 14.74 -8.42 23.31
N GLY A 75 14.50 -7.58 22.27
CA GLY A 75 14.91 -7.86 20.90
C GLY A 75 13.86 -8.50 20.00
N TRP A 76 12.58 -8.33 20.30
CA TRP A 76 11.50 -8.69 19.38
C TRP A 76 11.19 -7.55 18.41
N LEU A 77 11.07 -7.90 17.12
CA LEU A 77 10.77 -6.96 16.05
C LEU A 77 9.68 -7.51 15.16
N VAL A 78 8.90 -6.62 14.58
CA VAL A 78 7.96 -6.96 13.51
C VAL A 78 8.34 -6.24 12.24
N THR A 79 8.09 -6.89 11.10
CA THR A 79 8.33 -6.33 9.77
C THR A 79 7.37 -6.94 8.75
N LYS A 80 7.45 -6.46 7.50
CA LYS A 80 6.69 -6.99 6.37
C LYS A 80 7.34 -8.28 5.86
N HIS A 81 6.58 -9.39 5.87
CA HIS A 81 7.08 -10.72 5.50
C HIS A 81 7.47 -10.83 4.03
N SER A 82 6.60 -10.39 3.12
CA SER A 82 6.83 -10.54 1.67
C SER A 82 8.13 -9.89 1.19
N GLU A 83 8.60 -8.82 1.83
CA GLU A 83 9.83 -8.13 1.46
C GLU A 83 11.10 -8.82 1.97
N ILE A 84 10.99 -9.69 2.99
CA ILE A 84 12.13 -10.45 3.54
C ILE A 84 12.14 -11.92 3.10
N LYS A 85 11.06 -12.38 2.47
CA LYS A 85 10.92 -13.75 1.98
C LYS A 85 12.02 -14.07 0.96
N GLY A 86 12.78 -15.13 1.24
CA GLY A 86 13.88 -15.56 0.38
C GLY A 86 15.22 -14.83 0.58
N ALA A 87 15.30 -13.87 1.52
CA ALA A 87 16.57 -13.25 1.91
C ALA A 87 17.51 -14.29 2.54
N LYS A 88 18.81 -14.21 2.21
CA LYS A 88 19.82 -15.19 2.63
C LYS A 88 20.69 -14.71 3.78
N ASP A 89 20.91 -13.42 3.88
CA ASP A 89 21.77 -12.79 4.91
C ASP A 89 21.04 -11.60 5.55
N LEU A 90 19.98 -11.91 6.34
CA LEU A 90 19.21 -10.89 7.03
C LEU A 90 20.04 -10.18 8.10
N LYS A 91 19.98 -8.86 8.07
CA LYS A 91 20.60 -7.97 9.07
C LYS A 91 19.59 -6.91 9.48
N CYS A 92 19.53 -6.59 10.76
CA CYS A 92 18.82 -5.45 11.33
C CYS A 92 19.85 -4.39 11.71
N THR A 93 19.83 -3.23 11.06
CA THR A 93 20.75 -2.11 11.33
C THR A 93 19.95 -0.96 11.92
N PHE A 94 20.36 -0.48 13.09
CA PHE A 94 19.76 0.66 13.78
C PHE A 94 20.44 1.97 13.38
N GLY A 95 19.83 3.11 13.69
CA GLY A 95 20.34 4.43 13.33
C GLY A 95 21.69 4.79 13.97
N ASP A 96 22.06 4.17 15.09
CA ASP A 96 23.36 4.27 15.72
C ASP A 96 24.46 3.40 15.05
N GLY A 97 24.08 2.64 14.00
CA GLY A 97 24.97 1.76 13.26
C GLY A 97 25.09 0.35 13.82
N LEU A 98 24.50 0.05 14.97
CA LEU A 98 24.47 -1.31 15.51
C LEU A 98 23.73 -2.25 14.56
N THR A 99 24.30 -3.43 14.35
CA THR A 99 23.77 -4.40 13.40
C THR A 99 23.69 -5.78 14.04
N PHE A 100 22.52 -6.41 13.93
CA PHE A 100 22.24 -7.74 14.48
C PHE A 100 21.73 -8.68 13.39
N THR A 101 21.94 -9.97 13.58
CA THR A 101 21.38 -11.02 12.71
C THR A 101 20.08 -11.53 13.33
N PRO A 102 18.92 -11.26 12.70
CA PRO A 102 17.64 -11.71 13.22
C PRO A 102 17.37 -13.17 12.87
N LYS A 103 16.56 -13.84 13.71
CA LYS A 103 15.89 -15.09 13.39
C LYS A 103 14.43 -14.82 13.12
N VAL A 104 13.88 -15.36 12.03
CA VAL A 104 12.43 -15.35 11.78
C VAL A 104 11.81 -16.41 12.69
N VAL A 105 10.92 -15.98 13.58
CA VAL A 105 10.29 -16.83 14.58
C VAL A 105 8.90 -17.27 14.15
N SER A 106 8.11 -16.34 13.64
CA SER A 106 6.73 -16.58 13.22
C SER A 106 6.37 -15.68 12.02
N VAL A 107 5.38 -16.12 11.26
CA VAL A 107 4.85 -15.40 10.11
C VAL A 107 3.33 -15.42 10.19
N ASP A 108 2.71 -14.27 10.00
CA ASP A 108 1.28 -14.13 9.75
C ASP A 108 1.07 -13.80 8.27
N GLU A 109 0.64 -14.80 7.50
CA GLU A 109 0.34 -14.60 6.08
C GLU A 109 -0.90 -13.73 5.86
N GLY A 110 -1.84 -13.65 6.81
CA GLY A 110 -3.03 -12.82 6.73
C GLY A 110 -2.68 -11.33 6.74
N TYR A 111 -1.80 -10.91 7.64
CA TYR A 111 -1.32 -9.53 7.77
C TYR A 111 -0.01 -9.27 7.04
N ASP A 112 0.62 -10.28 6.41
CA ASP A 112 1.95 -10.16 5.79
C ASP A 112 3.03 -9.72 6.80
N LEU A 113 2.94 -10.18 8.04
CA LEU A 113 3.87 -9.87 9.11
C LEU A 113 4.87 -10.98 9.32
N ALA A 114 6.10 -10.63 9.68
CA ALA A 114 7.10 -11.52 10.23
C ALA A 114 7.53 -11.03 11.61
N LEU A 115 7.55 -11.95 12.58
CA LEU A 115 8.11 -11.74 13.90
C LEU A 115 9.57 -12.20 13.89
N LEU A 116 10.45 -11.27 14.23
CA LEU A 116 11.89 -11.49 14.28
C LEU A 116 12.38 -11.41 15.72
N LYS A 117 13.45 -12.15 16.03
CA LYS A 117 14.18 -12.09 17.31
C LYS A 117 15.65 -11.81 17.04
N ILE A 118 16.19 -10.82 17.73
CA ILE A 118 17.63 -10.56 17.82
C ILE A 118 18.08 -10.75 19.27
N GLU A 119 19.30 -11.23 19.46
CA GLU A 119 19.88 -11.47 20.79
C GLU A 119 20.47 -10.16 21.32
N VAL A 120 19.64 -9.36 21.98
CA VAL A 120 20.01 -8.09 22.60
C VAL A 120 18.97 -7.73 23.66
N GLU A 121 19.42 -7.03 24.70
CA GLU A 121 18.57 -6.48 25.75
C GLU A 121 18.72 -4.96 25.80
N GLY A 122 17.72 -4.30 26.38
CA GLY A 122 17.76 -2.85 26.59
C GLY A 122 17.41 -2.02 25.37
N LEU A 123 16.78 -2.61 24.35
CA LEU A 123 16.25 -1.85 23.22
C LEU A 123 15.11 -0.92 23.67
N THR A 124 14.95 0.18 22.96
CA THR A 124 13.74 0.99 23.05
C THR A 124 12.65 0.33 22.20
N SER A 125 11.55 -0.06 22.82
CA SER A 125 10.40 -0.58 22.10
C SER A 125 9.48 0.55 21.64
N ALA A 126 8.77 0.32 20.56
CA ALA A 126 7.68 1.17 20.11
C ALA A 126 6.60 1.24 21.20
N THR A 127 6.42 2.41 21.77
CA THR A 127 5.42 2.63 22.81
C THR A 127 4.05 2.84 22.21
N SER A 128 3.08 2.11 22.72
CA SER A 128 1.66 2.26 22.39
C SER A 128 0.88 2.24 23.70
N THR A 129 0.13 3.30 23.96
CA THR A 129 -0.78 3.40 25.10
C THR A 129 -2.16 2.83 24.72
N GLU A 130 -3.08 2.73 25.69
CA GLU A 130 -4.47 2.37 25.38
C GLU A 130 -5.16 3.44 24.53
N GLN A 131 -4.77 4.72 24.69
CA GLN A 131 -5.28 5.83 23.86
C GLN A 131 -4.83 5.75 22.41
N ALA A 132 -3.71 5.09 22.13
CA ALA A 132 -3.24 4.87 20.76
C ALA A 132 -4.16 3.95 19.93
N ASP A 133 -5.08 3.23 20.58
CA ASP A 133 -6.10 2.42 19.92
C ASP A 133 -7.35 3.25 19.52
N ASP A 134 -7.48 4.51 19.99
CA ASP A 134 -8.53 5.46 19.60
C ASP A 134 -8.16 6.09 18.25
N ILE A 135 -8.50 5.40 17.19
CA ILE A 135 -8.21 5.81 15.84
C ILE A 135 -9.38 6.58 15.25
N GLU A 136 -9.13 7.81 14.79
CA GLU A 136 -10.14 8.68 14.19
C GLU A 136 -9.80 9.07 12.76
N VAL A 137 -10.84 9.22 11.92
CA VAL A 137 -10.68 9.74 10.56
C VAL A 137 -10.28 11.21 10.62
N GLY A 138 -9.22 11.57 9.86
CA GLY A 138 -8.67 12.93 9.87
C GLY A 138 -7.54 13.13 10.88
N GLN A 139 -7.25 12.15 11.74
CA GLN A 139 -6.11 12.18 12.65
C GLN A 139 -4.80 12.26 11.87
N ILE A 140 -3.89 13.14 12.30
CA ILE A 140 -2.55 13.29 11.71
C ILE A 140 -1.72 12.07 12.06
N VAL A 141 -1.01 11.55 11.05
CA VAL A 141 -0.08 10.45 11.22
C VAL A 141 1.26 10.75 10.57
N VAL A 142 2.33 10.21 11.16
CA VAL A 142 3.71 10.43 10.75
C VAL A 142 4.46 9.11 10.71
N SER A 143 5.38 8.96 9.76
CA SER A 143 6.31 7.82 9.69
C SER A 143 7.73 8.33 9.61
N PHE A 144 8.65 7.61 10.26
CA PHE A 144 10.08 7.92 10.33
C PHE A 144 10.91 6.74 9.83
N ASP A 145 12.16 7.02 9.41
CA ASP A 145 13.16 5.98 9.17
C ASP A 145 13.97 5.67 10.45
N GLU A 146 14.91 4.76 10.33
CA GLU A 146 15.79 4.33 11.43
C GLU A 146 16.73 5.43 11.95
N ASN A 147 16.88 6.52 11.20
CA ASN A 147 17.69 7.69 11.59
C ASN A 147 16.84 8.83 12.17
N GLY A 148 15.53 8.61 12.38
CA GLY A 148 14.60 9.62 12.86
C GLY A 148 14.20 10.67 11.81
N LYS A 149 14.52 10.43 10.54
CA LYS A 149 14.11 11.33 9.47
C LYS A 149 12.64 11.09 9.13
N VAL A 150 11.86 12.17 9.05
CA VAL A 150 10.46 12.10 8.62
C VAL A 150 10.37 11.58 7.18
N LEU A 151 9.76 10.44 6.99
CA LEU A 151 9.48 9.86 5.68
C LEU A 151 8.28 10.53 5.03
N SER A 152 7.18 10.57 5.76
CA SER A 152 5.93 11.18 5.30
C SER A 152 5.01 11.52 6.46
N MET A 153 4.17 12.53 6.26
CA MET A 153 3.02 12.87 7.09
C MET A 153 1.74 12.67 6.29
N GLY A 154 0.70 12.18 6.94
CA GLY A 154 -0.59 11.95 6.33
C GLY A 154 -1.74 12.12 7.29
N LEU A 155 -2.91 11.71 6.84
CA LEU A 155 -4.15 11.66 7.60
C LEU A 155 -4.74 10.26 7.51
N ILE A 156 -5.36 9.80 8.58
CA ILE A 156 -6.20 8.61 8.54
C ILE A 156 -7.41 8.89 7.66
N THR A 157 -7.62 8.06 6.64
CA THR A 157 -8.65 8.29 5.61
C THR A 157 -9.94 7.51 5.85
N ALA A 158 -9.88 6.46 6.67
CA ALA A 158 -11.04 5.68 7.11
C ALA A 158 -10.72 4.93 8.41
N MET A 159 -11.75 4.52 9.14
CA MET A 159 -11.61 3.67 10.32
C MET A 159 -10.95 2.33 9.97
N PRO A 160 -10.23 1.70 10.91
CA PRO A 160 -9.64 0.38 10.71
C PRO A 160 -10.71 -0.65 10.33
N ARG A 161 -10.50 -1.32 9.19
CA ARG A 161 -11.46 -2.29 8.66
C ARG A 161 -10.84 -3.24 7.66
N LYS A 162 -11.54 -4.34 7.40
CA LYS A 162 -11.31 -5.15 6.20
C LYS A 162 -11.88 -4.39 5.01
N PHE A 163 -11.11 -4.21 3.95
CA PHE A 163 -11.62 -3.62 2.73
C PHE A 163 -12.53 -4.62 2.01
N SER A 164 -13.73 -4.15 1.65
CA SER A 164 -14.63 -4.93 0.78
C SER A 164 -14.07 -4.97 -0.65
N LEU A 165 -14.53 -5.97 -1.43
CA LEU A 165 -14.14 -6.09 -2.84
C LEU A 165 -14.48 -4.85 -3.69
N ARG A 166 -15.48 -4.07 -3.30
CA ARG A 166 -15.86 -2.83 -3.98
C ARG A 166 -14.86 -1.69 -3.74
N GLU A 167 -14.07 -1.77 -2.68
CA GLU A 167 -13.10 -0.76 -2.26
C GLU A 167 -11.66 -1.16 -2.59
N ARG A 168 -11.45 -2.38 -3.10
CA ARG A 168 -10.12 -2.83 -3.55
C ARG A 168 -9.71 -2.00 -4.76
N PRO A 169 -8.55 -1.35 -4.70
CA PRO A 169 -7.87 -1.01 -5.92
C PRO A 169 -7.60 -2.31 -6.66
N VAL A 170 -7.96 -2.35 -7.92
CA VAL A 170 -7.74 -3.55 -8.75
C VAL A 170 -6.24 -3.79 -8.84
N ASP A 171 -5.76 -4.98 -8.44
CA ASP A 171 -4.36 -5.33 -8.62
C ASP A 171 -4.02 -5.32 -10.11
N PRO A 172 -3.14 -4.43 -10.57
CA PRO A 172 -2.78 -4.36 -11.98
C PRO A 172 -2.02 -5.60 -12.47
N GLY A 173 -1.43 -6.36 -11.55
CA GLY A 173 -0.71 -7.61 -11.84
C GLY A 173 -1.57 -8.86 -11.84
N ARG A 174 -2.87 -8.76 -11.56
CA ARG A 174 -3.75 -9.92 -11.60
C ARG A 174 -4.12 -10.35 -13.02
N GLY A 175 -4.46 -11.62 -13.16
CA GLY A 175 -5.02 -12.15 -14.39
C GLY A 175 -6.38 -11.51 -14.74
N PHE A 176 -6.59 -11.25 -16.01
CA PHE A 176 -7.81 -10.67 -16.55
C PHE A 176 -8.49 -11.61 -17.53
N LEU A 177 -9.69 -12.09 -17.17
CA LEU A 177 -10.47 -12.98 -18.03
C LEU A 177 -11.15 -12.23 -19.19
N GLY A 178 -11.65 -11.03 -18.93
CA GLY A 178 -12.24 -10.16 -19.95
C GLY A 178 -13.72 -10.38 -20.20
N VAL A 179 -14.48 -10.63 -19.14
CA VAL A 179 -15.94 -10.74 -19.16
C VAL A 179 -16.60 -9.70 -18.26
N SER A 180 -17.82 -9.30 -18.62
CA SER A 180 -18.74 -8.59 -17.72
C SER A 180 -19.86 -9.55 -17.37
N CYS A 181 -20.12 -9.75 -16.08
CA CYS A 181 -21.11 -10.70 -15.59
C CYS A 181 -22.14 -10.04 -14.69
N ARG A 182 -23.25 -10.73 -14.47
CA ARG A 182 -24.23 -10.45 -13.43
C ARG A 182 -24.50 -11.71 -12.61
N PRO A 183 -24.74 -11.59 -11.29
CA PRO A 183 -25.11 -12.74 -10.47
C PRO A 183 -26.44 -13.37 -10.91
N SER A 184 -26.54 -14.69 -10.74
CA SER A 184 -27.78 -15.48 -10.87
C SER A 184 -27.80 -16.56 -9.78
N GLU A 185 -28.88 -17.34 -9.69
CA GLU A 185 -28.98 -18.45 -8.73
C GLU A 185 -28.00 -19.59 -9.05
N GLU A 186 -27.65 -19.77 -10.33
CA GLU A 186 -26.76 -20.84 -10.79
C GLU A 186 -25.27 -20.44 -10.93
N GLY A 187 -24.95 -19.15 -10.73
CA GLY A 187 -23.59 -18.64 -10.92
C GLY A 187 -23.57 -17.24 -11.55
N LEU A 188 -22.60 -16.98 -12.40
CA LEU A 188 -22.43 -15.69 -13.07
C LEU A 188 -22.81 -15.73 -14.55
N VAL A 189 -23.90 -15.05 -14.90
CA VAL A 189 -24.31 -14.90 -16.31
C VAL A 189 -23.41 -13.90 -17.03
N VAL A 190 -22.72 -14.33 -18.06
CA VAL A 190 -21.91 -13.50 -18.94
C VAL A 190 -22.78 -12.55 -19.75
N ARG A 191 -22.59 -11.24 -19.57
CA ARG A 191 -23.30 -10.19 -20.33
C ARG A 191 -22.54 -9.81 -21.60
N THR A 192 -21.24 -9.59 -21.47
CA THR A 192 -20.37 -9.23 -22.59
C THR A 192 -19.02 -9.91 -22.44
N VAL A 193 -18.41 -10.23 -23.57
CA VAL A 193 -17.04 -10.76 -23.66
C VAL A 193 -16.20 -9.75 -24.45
N ASN A 194 -15.06 -9.37 -23.89
CA ASN A 194 -14.13 -8.44 -24.53
C ASN A 194 -13.44 -9.14 -25.72
N GLU A 195 -13.47 -8.52 -26.89
CA GLU A 195 -12.99 -9.09 -28.17
C GLU A 195 -11.49 -9.51 -28.13
N ARG A 196 -10.66 -8.84 -27.32
CA ARG A 196 -9.22 -9.12 -27.22
C ARG A 196 -8.84 -9.87 -25.94
N SER A 197 -9.79 -10.57 -25.30
CA SER A 197 -9.58 -11.25 -24.02
C SER A 197 -9.30 -12.74 -24.14
N GLY A 198 -8.84 -13.34 -23.04
CA GLY A 198 -8.73 -14.78 -22.86
C GLY A 198 -10.08 -15.47 -22.98
N ALA A 199 -11.12 -14.89 -22.39
CA ALA A 199 -12.49 -15.38 -22.48
C ALA A 199 -12.97 -15.54 -23.94
N LYS A 200 -12.67 -14.56 -24.81
CA LYS A 200 -13.05 -14.63 -26.22
C LYS A 200 -12.31 -15.76 -26.93
N ARG A 201 -11.01 -15.90 -26.69
CA ARG A 201 -10.20 -16.99 -27.28
C ARG A 201 -10.64 -18.36 -26.79
N ALA A 202 -11.06 -18.47 -25.54
CA ALA A 202 -11.60 -19.68 -24.93
C ALA A 202 -13.00 -20.05 -25.47
N GLY A 203 -13.66 -19.16 -26.22
CA GLY A 203 -14.98 -19.42 -26.78
C GLY A 203 -16.15 -19.12 -25.84
N LEU A 204 -15.92 -18.33 -24.76
CA LEU A 204 -17.02 -17.81 -23.93
C LEU A 204 -17.93 -16.90 -24.76
N LYS A 205 -19.23 -16.97 -24.47
CA LYS A 205 -20.27 -16.20 -25.16
C LYS A 205 -21.17 -15.47 -24.18
N ALA A 206 -21.79 -14.40 -24.63
CA ALA A 206 -22.89 -13.78 -23.87
C ALA A 206 -24.02 -14.78 -23.67
N GLY A 207 -24.55 -14.86 -22.45
CA GLY A 207 -25.57 -15.85 -22.06
C GLY A 207 -25.03 -17.09 -21.38
N ASP A 208 -23.73 -17.38 -21.44
CA ASP A 208 -23.12 -18.45 -20.66
C ASP A 208 -23.24 -18.16 -19.15
N ILE A 209 -23.41 -19.19 -18.34
CA ILE A 209 -23.39 -19.09 -16.88
C ILE A 209 -22.11 -19.72 -16.40
N ILE A 210 -21.18 -18.91 -15.87
CA ILE A 210 -19.97 -19.41 -15.25
C ILE A 210 -20.34 -19.98 -13.87
N THR A 211 -20.12 -21.26 -13.68
CA THR A 211 -20.42 -22.00 -12.44
C THR A 211 -19.18 -22.24 -11.60
N LYS A 212 -18.03 -22.48 -12.25
CA LYS A 212 -16.73 -22.66 -11.56
C LYS A 212 -15.60 -22.00 -12.31
N LEU A 213 -14.59 -21.59 -11.53
CA LEU A 213 -13.23 -21.27 -12.00
C LEU A 213 -12.27 -22.15 -11.23
N GLU A 214 -11.40 -22.87 -11.94
CA GLU A 214 -10.66 -23.98 -11.38
C GLU A 214 -11.63 -24.93 -10.65
N ASP A 215 -11.31 -25.41 -9.47
CA ASP A 215 -12.18 -26.25 -8.65
C ASP A 215 -13.16 -25.47 -7.75
N LYS A 216 -13.16 -24.12 -7.83
CA LYS A 216 -13.92 -23.23 -6.93
C LYS A 216 -15.23 -22.78 -7.57
N GLU A 217 -16.32 -22.88 -6.82
CA GLU A 217 -17.64 -22.39 -7.24
C GLU A 217 -17.67 -20.85 -7.28
N VAL A 218 -18.35 -20.29 -8.29
CA VAL A 218 -18.44 -18.86 -8.54
C VAL A 218 -19.88 -18.39 -8.37
N ALA A 219 -20.27 -18.13 -7.12
CA ALA A 219 -21.62 -17.65 -6.80
C ALA A 219 -21.85 -16.16 -7.15
N ASN A 220 -20.80 -15.34 -7.19
CA ASN A 220 -20.91 -13.89 -7.43
C ASN A 220 -19.58 -13.33 -8.01
N THR A 221 -19.67 -12.08 -8.48
CA THR A 221 -18.49 -11.39 -9.06
C THR A 221 -17.33 -11.25 -8.08
N ALA A 222 -17.62 -11.21 -6.78
CA ALA A 222 -16.61 -11.11 -5.75
C ALA A 222 -15.77 -12.38 -5.67
N ALA A 223 -16.43 -13.55 -5.65
CA ALA A 223 -15.75 -14.85 -5.66
C ALA A 223 -14.92 -15.03 -6.94
N MET A 224 -15.44 -14.64 -8.11
CA MET A 224 -14.67 -14.67 -9.35
C MET A 224 -13.41 -13.81 -9.28
N ILE A 225 -13.50 -12.59 -8.73
CA ILE A 225 -12.35 -11.70 -8.60
C ILE A 225 -11.33 -12.28 -7.63
N GLU A 226 -11.77 -12.89 -6.54
CA GLU A 226 -10.91 -13.50 -5.52
C GLU A 226 -10.07 -14.64 -6.11
N ILE A 227 -10.67 -15.47 -6.96
CA ILE A 227 -9.95 -16.53 -7.67
C ILE A 227 -8.95 -15.90 -8.68
N LEU A 228 -9.39 -14.90 -9.47
CA LEU A 228 -8.53 -14.25 -10.45
C LEU A 228 -7.36 -13.46 -9.80
N ASP A 229 -7.50 -13.00 -8.56
CA ASP A 229 -6.42 -12.33 -7.81
C ASP A 229 -5.27 -13.29 -7.43
N GLU A 230 -5.52 -14.60 -7.41
CA GLU A 230 -4.51 -15.64 -7.18
C GLU A 230 -3.67 -15.93 -8.44
N HIS A 231 -4.12 -15.48 -9.62
CA HIS A 231 -3.52 -15.76 -10.92
C HIS A 231 -2.87 -14.53 -11.55
N LYS A 232 -1.83 -14.77 -12.35
CA LYS A 232 -1.12 -13.74 -13.12
C LYS A 232 -1.56 -13.73 -14.59
N PRO A 233 -1.29 -12.63 -15.33
CA PRO A 233 -1.38 -12.65 -16.79
C PRO A 233 -0.54 -13.79 -17.38
N GLU A 234 -0.99 -14.34 -18.50
CA GLU A 234 -0.45 -15.48 -19.24
C GLU A 234 -0.67 -16.86 -18.58
N GLU A 235 -1.21 -16.94 -17.36
CA GLU A 235 -1.63 -18.21 -16.77
C GLU A 235 -2.93 -18.71 -17.43
N ILE A 236 -3.07 -20.02 -17.51
CA ILE A 236 -4.25 -20.70 -18.05
C ILE A 236 -5.13 -21.11 -16.86
N ILE A 237 -6.42 -20.82 -16.95
CA ILE A 237 -7.42 -21.24 -15.97
C ILE A 237 -8.51 -22.10 -16.60
N GLN A 238 -9.04 -23.05 -15.84
CA GLN A 238 -10.20 -23.85 -16.21
C GLN A 238 -11.50 -23.11 -15.87
N ILE A 239 -12.49 -23.18 -16.75
CA ILE A 239 -13.76 -22.50 -16.59
C ILE A 239 -14.89 -23.47 -16.90
N SER A 240 -15.72 -23.80 -15.91
CA SER A 240 -16.96 -24.54 -16.13
C SER A 240 -18.10 -23.59 -16.42
N VAL A 241 -18.78 -23.77 -17.52
CA VAL A 241 -19.94 -22.94 -17.92
C VAL A 241 -21.14 -23.80 -18.26
N ASN A 242 -22.32 -23.32 -17.87
CA ASN A 242 -23.59 -23.84 -18.35
C ASN A 242 -24.05 -23.01 -19.58
N ARG A 243 -24.12 -23.62 -20.71
CA ARG A 243 -24.60 -23.02 -21.98
C ARG A 243 -25.89 -23.71 -22.47
N GLY A 244 -27.03 -23.13 -22.12
CA GLY A 244 -28.32 -23.66 -22.54
C GLY A 244 -28.65 -25.05 -21.98
N GLY A 245 -28.16 -25.36 -20.78
CA GLY A 245 -28.34 -26.65 -20.11
C GLY A 245 -27.19 -27.64 -20.32
N GLU A 246 -26.23 -27.34 -21.18
CA GLU A 246 -25.02 -28.14 -21.40
C GLU A 246 -23.85 -27.57 -20.60
N ILE A 247 -23.14 -28.44 -19.88
CA ILE A 247 -21.93 -28.05 -19.13
C ILE A 247 -20.73 -28.21 -20.05
N LEU A 248 -19.98 -27.12 -20.23
CA LEU A 248 -18.77 -27.06 -21.04
C LEU A 248 -17.59 -26.70 -20.15
N GLU A 249 -16.46 -27.39 -20.35
CA GLU A 249 -15.17 -27.02 -19.75
C GLU A 249 -14.33 -26.27 -20.78
N LEU A 250 -13.91 -25.08 -20.42
CA LEU A 250 -13.14 -24.18 -21.29
C LEU A 250 -11.82 -23.82 -20.61
N GLU A 251 -10.77 -23.68 -21.42
CA GLU A 251 -9.46 -23.18 -20.98
C GLU A 251 -9.26 -21.74 -21.46
N ALA A 252 -8.98 -20.83 -20.54
CA ALA A 252 -8.73 -19.45 -20.88
C ALA A 252 -7.35 -19.00 -20.42
N THR A 253 -6.53 -18.50 -21.35
CA THR A 253 -5.31 -17.78 -21.00
C THR A 253 -5.67 -16.39 -20.52
N LEU A 254 -5.36 -16.08 -19.27
CA LEU A 254 -5.60 -14.75 -18.69
C LEU A 254 -4.76 -13.70 -19.39
N GLY A 255 -5.32 -12.54 -19.62
CA GLY A 255 -4.60 -11.37 -20.11
C GLY A 255 -4.17 -10.45 -18.97
N ALA A 256 -3.42 -9.42 -19.31
CA ALA A 256 -3.23 -8.28 -18.41
C ALA A 256 -4.50 -7.41 -18.40
N LEU A 257 -4.81 -6.80 -17.27
CA LEU A 257 -5.92 -5.87 -17.15
C LEU A 257 -5.77 -4.73 -18.18
N PRO A 258 -6.77 -4.50 -19.04
CA PRO A 258 -6.75 -3.34 -19.93
C PRO A 258 -6.69 -2.07 -19.09
N ASN A 259 -5.72 -1.22 -19.32
CA ASN A 259 -5.46 -0.02 -18.52
C ASN A 259 -5.04 -0.27 -17.05
N ALA A 260 -4.60 -1.46 -16.70
CA ALA A 260 -3.79 -1.64 -15.50
C ALA A 260 -2.58 -0.69 -15.66
N GLN A 261 -2.70 0.46 -15.01
CA GLN A 261 -1.70 1.52 -15.10
C GLN A 261 -0.48 1.15 -14.24
N THR A 262 0.16 0.02 -14.56
CA THR A 262 1.43 -0.35 -13.92
C THR A 262 2.52 0.65 -14.24
N ASP A 263 2.36 1.42 -15.31
CA ASP A 263 3.45 2.23 -15.86
C ASP A 263 3.19 3.76 -15.83
N ARG A 264 1.94 4.18 -15.58
CA ARG A 264 1.62 5.62 -15.53
C ARG A 264 1.74 6.24 -14.15
N SER A 265 1.58 5.48 -13.06
CA SER A 265 1.72 6.01 -11.70
C SER A 265 3.16 6.38 -11.38
N ASP A 266 4.16 5.64 -11.88
CA ASP A 266 5.57 5.94 -11.72
C ASP A 266 5.98 7.20 -12.48
N LYS A 267 5.41 7.43 -13.66
CA LYS A 267 5.65 8.65 -14.47
C LYS A 267 5.08 9.93 -13.84
N TRP A 268 4.11 9.82 -12.92
CA TRP A 268 3.47 10.95 -12.25
C TRP A 268 3.94 11.16 -10.81
N GLY A 269 5.09 10.58 -10.44
CA GLY A 269 5.76 10.86 -9.17
C GLY A 269 5.19 10.12 -7.96
N GLY A 270 4.60 8.94 -8.16
CA GLY A 270 4.07 8.11 -7.07
C GLY A 270 5.07 7.10 -6.51
N GLY A 271 6.04 6.62 -7.29
CA GLY A 271 6.92 5.51 -6.95
C GLY A 271 6.22 4.15 -6.91
N PRO A 272 6.97 3.05 -6.70
CA PRO A 272 6.46 1.69 -6.76
C PRO A 272 5.42 1.40 -5.67
N PHE A 273 4.55 0.42 -5.94
CA PHE A 273 3.62 -0.13 -4.97
C PHE A 273 4.21 -1.38 -4.30
N SER A 274 3.71 -1.73 -3.11
CA SER A 274 4.06 -2.99 -2.46
C SER A 274 3.58 -4.17 -3.30
N GLU A 275 4.39 -5.24 -3.40
CA GLU A 275 4.01 -6.45 -4.12
C GLU A 275 2.73 -7.04 -3.50
N ARG A 276 2.76 -7.31 -2.20
CA ARG A 276 1.55 -7.63 -1.46
C ARG A 276 0.94 -6.35 -0.87
N ARG A 277 -0.27 -5.99 -1.29
CA ARG A 277 -0.96 -4.74 -0.91
C ARG A 277 -2.46 -4.86 -0.71
N PHE A 278 -2.99 -6.10 -0.75
CA PHE A 278 -4.42 -6.37 -0.60
C PHE A 278 -4.68 -7.56 0.33
N ASN A 279 -5.94 -7.82 0.63
CA ASN A 279 -6.40 -8.95 1.44
C ASN A 279 -5.90 -8.95 2.89
N PHE A 280 -5.72 -7.78 3.47
CA PHE A 280 -5.45 -7.66 4.91
C PHE A 280 -6.74 -7.75 5.71
N PRO A 281 -6.79 -8.51 6.84
CA PRO A 281 -8.00 -8.65 7.66
C PRO A 281 -8.51 -7.34 8.24
N LYS A 282 -7.59 -6.49 8.74
CA LYS A 282 -7.91 -5.17 9.32
C LYS A 282 -6.71 -4.26 9.19
N VAL A 283 -6.89 -3.10 8.59
CA VAL A 283 -5.81 -2.11 8.42
C VAL A 283 -6.32 -0.69 8.65
N ILE A 284 -5.41 0.20 9.03
CA ILE A 284 -5.58 1.65 9.11
C ILE A 284 -5.22 2.23 7.76
N PRO A 285 -6.17 2.74 6.96
CA PRO A 285 -5.86 3.43 5.72
C PRO A 285 -5.49 4.88 5.99
N HIS A 286 -4.37 5.30 5.40
CA HIS A 286 -3.89 6.69 5.50
C HIS A 286 -3.27 7.16 4.18
N ASP A 287 -3.18 8.47 3.99
CA ASP A 287 -2.70 9.08 2.75
C ASP A 287 -1.22 9.49 2.79
N SER A 288 -0.46 9.00 3.76
CA SER A 288 1.00 9.16 3.77
C SER A 288 1.62 8.45 2.58
N VAL A 289 2.55 9.14 1.91
CA VAL A 289 3.25 8.58 0.76
C VAL A 289 4.57 8.00 1.22
N ILE A 290 4.62 6.69 1.44
CA ILE A 290 5.84 5.93 1.73
C ILE A 290 6.12 4.96 0.58
N ARG A 291 7.33 4.44 0.49
CA ARG A 291 7.73 3.43 -0.50
C ARG A 291 7.59 2.02 0.09
N PRO A 292 7.55 0.95 -0.73
CA PRO A 292 7.51 -0.42 -0.25
C PRO A 292 8.62 -0.75 0.75
N GLU A 293 9.85 -0.30 0.47
CA GLU A 293 11.02 -0.50 1.34
C GLU A 293 10.95 0.30 2.66
N GLN A 294 9.99 1.19 2.80
CA GLN A 294 9.71 1.95 4.02
C GLN A 294 8.54 1.36 4.84
N CYS A 295 7.91 0.30 4.33
CA CYS A 295 6.98 -0.50 5.12
C CYS A 295 7.71 -1.25 6.24
N GLY A 296 6.99 -1.83 7.20
CA GLY A 296 7.54 -2.45 8.40
C GLY A 296 7.94 -1.47 9.51
N GLY A 297 8.02 -0.18 9.20
CA GLY A 297 8.27 0.88 10.17
C GLY A 297 6.98 1.34 10.88
N PRO A 298 7.11 1.99 12.06
CA PRO A 298 5.98 2.43 12.86
C PRO A 298 5.19 3.57 12.20
N LEU A 299 3.88 3.60 12.46
CA LEU A 299 2.99 4.71 12.17
C LEU A 299 2.61 5.38 13.49
N LEU A 300 2.89 6.68 13.63
CA LEU A 300 2.66 7.45 14.84
C LEU A 300 1.49 8.42 14.66
N ASN A 301 0.80 8.71 15.78
CA ASN A 301 -0.10 9.84 15.88
C ASN A 301 0.67 11.16 16.17
N SER A 302 -0.07 12.27 16.34
CA SER A 302 0.50 13.59 16.65
C SER A 302 1.15 13.68 18.03
N ASP A 303 0.84 12.77 18.93
CA ASP A 303 1.38 12.72 20.29
C ASP A 303 2.66 11.88 20.37
N GLY A 304 3.10 11.31 19.25
CA GLY A 304 4.28 10.47 19.15
C GLY A 304 4.07 9.02 19.57
N GLU A 305 2.82 8.60 19.74
CA GLU A 305 2.46 7.23 20.07
C GLU A 305 2.34 6.36 18.81
N VAL A 306 2.80 5.12 18.90
CA VAL A 306 2.69 4.17 17.78
C VAL A 306 1.30 3.57 17.75
N ILE A 307 0.54 3.89 16.71
CA ILE A 307 -0.83 3.39 16.47
C ILE A 307 -0.86 2.15 15.56
N GLY A 308 0.24 1.84 14.88
CA GLY A 308 0.34 0.69 13.98
C GLY A 308 1.69 0.56 13.31
N VAL A 309 1.81 -0.45 12.43
CA VAL A 309 2.98 -0.70 11.60
C VAL A 309 2.60 -0.61 10.14
N ASN A 310 3.30 0.22 9.38
CA ASN A 310 3.06 0.37 7.94
C ASN A 310 3.30 -0.96 7.22
N ILE A 311 2.31 -1.45 6.49
CA ILE A 311 2.39 -2.77 5.87
C ILE A 311 2.41 -2.74 4.35
N ALA A 312 1.73 -1.79 3.72
CA ALA A 312 1.70 -1.74 2.27
C ALA A 312 1.40 -0.36 1.73
N ARG A 313 2.15 0.03 0.70
CA ARG A 313 1.72 1.07 -0.22
C ARG A 313 0.75 0.45 -1.22
N ALA A 314 -0.54 0.72 -1.06
CA ALA A 314 -1.59 0.05 -1.82
C ALA A 314 -1.86 0.73 -3.17
N VAL A 315 -2.00 2.06 -3.16
CA VAL A 315 -2.21 2.89 -4.35
C VAL A 315 -1.49 4.23 -4.21
N ARG A 316 -1.60 5.07 -5.22
CA ARG A 316 -0.90 6.37 -5.27
C ARG A 316 -1.07 7.23 -4.01
N VAL A 317 -2.25 7.22 -3.42
CA VAL A 317 -2.64 8.06 -2.28
C VAL A 317 -3.14 7.26 -1.09
N ALA A 318 -2.86 5.96 -1.02
CA ALA A 318 -3.23 5.13 0.11
C ALA A 318 -2.11 4.19 0.50
N THR A 319 -1.76 4.26 1.77
CA THR A 319 -0.90 3.34 2.50
C THR A 319 -1.72 2.68 3.58
N TYR A 320 -1.40 1.45 3.90
CA TYR A 320 -2.06 0.68 4.95
C TYR A 320 -1.08 0.40 6.08
N ALA A 321 -1.56 0.51 7.31
CA ALA A 321 -0.85 0.06 8.49
C ALA A 321 -1.69 -1.00 9.24
N VAL A 322 -1.03 -1.99 9.83
CA VAL A 322 -1.67 -2.95 10.74
C VAL A 322 -1.81 -2.27 12.09
N PRO A 323 -3.02 -2.24 12.71
CA PRO A 323 -3.22 -1.63 14.02
C PRO A 323 -2.32 -2.25 15.09
N MET A 324 -1.91 -1.45 16.09
CA MET A 324 -1.01 -1.93 17.14
C MET A 324 -1.62 -3.04 17.98
N GLN A 325 -2.93 -3.08 18.13
CA GLN A 325 -3.63 -4.17 18.80
C GLN A 325 -3.37 -5.52 18.12
N GLU A 326 -3.51 -5.60 16.79
CA GLU A 326 -3.27 -6.82 16.01
C GLU A 326 -1.78 -7.23 16.09
N ILE A 327 -0.86 -6.25 16.11
CA ILE A 327 0.58 -6.50 16.30
C ILE A 327 0.85 -7.13 17.67
N LYS A 328 0.25 -6.60 18.75
CA LYS A 328 0.41 -7.14 20.11
C LYS A 328 -0.09 -8.60 20.19
N GLU A 329 -1.22 -8.92 19.56
CA GLU A 329 -1.77 -10.29 19.51
C GLU A 329 -0.81 -11.23 18.76
N PHE A 330 -0.34 -10.84 17.58
CA PHE A 330 0.62 -11.62 16.80
C PHE A 330 1.94 -11.89 17.56
N VAL A 331 2.47 -10.88 18.22
CA VAL A 331 3.71 -11.01 19.03
C VAL A 331 3.50 -12.00 20.18
N LYS A 332 2.37 -11.90 20.90
CA LYS A 332 2.05 -12.79 22.01
C LYS A 332 1.92 -14.26 21.57
N GLU A 333 1.29 -14.51 20.43
CA GLU A 333 1.16 -15.84 19.86
C GLU A 333 2.52 -16.41 19.45
N GLY A 334 3.35 -15.61 18.74
CA GLY A 334 4.68 -16.02 18.31
C GLY A 334 5.63 -16.31 19.49
N GLN A 335 5.57 -15.50 20.55
CA GLN A 335 6.35 -15.74 21.78
C GLN A 335 5.92 -17.00 22.53
N SER A 336 4.61 -17.30 22.52
CA SER A 336 4.07 -18.49 23.19
C SER A 336 4.51 -19.77 22.50
N SER A 337 4.62 -19.77 21.17
CA SER A 337 5.05 -20.91 20.37
C SER A 337 6.49 -21.35 20.65
N LEU A 338 7.37 -20.42 21.06
CA LEU A 338 8.76 -20.73 21.46
C LEU A 338 8.89 -21.37 22.85
N LYS A 339 7.91 -21.17 23.74
CA LYS A 339 7.96 -21.72 25.10
C LYS A 339 7.50 -23.18 25.16
N VAL A 340 6.92 -23.69 24.09
CA VAL A 340 6.36 -25.06 24.01
C VAL A 340 7.34 -26.03 23.31
N ASN A 341 8.38 -25.53 22.64
CA ASN A 341 9.46 -26.31 22.03
C ASN A 341 10.74 -26.21 22.88
#